data_fc28a43228ecbc97e704a580a907eca7
#
_entry.id   fc28a43228ecbc97e704a580a907eca7
#
_cell.length_a   1.000
_cell.length_b   1.000
_cell.length_c   1.000
_cell.angle_alpha   90.00
_cell.angle_beta   90.00
_cell.angle_gamma   90.00
#
_symmetry.space_group_name_H-M   'P 1'
#
loop_
_entity.id
_entity.type
_entity.pdbx_description
1 polymer ?
#
loop_
_entity_poly.entity_id
_entity_poly.type
_entity_poly.pdbx_seq_one_letter_code
_entity_poly.pdbx_strand_id
1 'polypeptide(L)'
;IAEGRHFPTMEGREVFKHAVTRMPEAVLEVLEANGLATTDLDLLVPHQANLRISQMVQRRLGLPDERVVNNIEKYGNTTAATIPIALAEAVREGRVNRGDLVCLVAFGSGFTWGASLIRW
;
A
#
# COMPACT_ATOMS: atom_id res chain seq x y z
N ILE A 1 13.40 12.02 -28.06
CA ILE A 1 13.85 12.38 -26.73
C ILE A 1 13.60 13.86 -26.43
N ALA A 2 13.56 14.69 -27.46
CA ALA A 2 13.31 16.10 -27.34
C ALA A 2 12.04 16.44 -26.53
N GLU A 3 11.08 15.56 -26.49
CA GLU A 3 9.83 15.72 -25.76
C GLU A 3 9.85 15.03 -24.40
N GLY A 4 10.99 14.53 -23.94
CA GLY A 4 11.12 13.86 -22.66
C GLY A 4 10.52 12.47 -22.61
N ARG A 5 10.19 11.85 -23.73
CA ARG A 5 9.55 10.52 -23.79
C ARG A 5 10.45 9.37 -23.33
N HIS A 6 11.75 9.64 -23.23
CA HIS A 6 12.71 8.67 -22.71
C HIS A 6 12.66 8.51 -21.19
N PHE A 7 11.97 9.44 -20.49
CA PHE A 7 11.71 9.30 -19.05
C PHE A 7 10.44 8.48 -18.82
N PRO A 8 10.42 7.65 -17.77
CA PRO A 8 9.19 6.97 -17.39
C PRO A 8 8.09 7.99 -17.13
N THR A 9 7.01 7.91 -17.88
CA THR A 9 5.84 8.74 -17.67
C THR A 9 4.66 7.86 -17.33
N MET A 10 3.90 8.26 -16.31
CA MET A 10 2.66 7.61 -15.95
C MET A 10 1.58 8.67 -15.94
N GLU A 11 0.52 8.47 -16.72
CA GLU A 11 -0.64 9.34 -16.65
C GLU A 11 -1.27 9.23 -15.28
N GLY A 12 -1.23 10.30 -14.49
CA GLY A 12 -1.69 10.32 -13.12
C GLY A 12 -3.13 9.82 -12.94
N ARG A 13 -4.01 10.15 -13.88
CA ARG A 13 -5.40 9.72 -13.86
C ARG A 13 -5.53 8.20 -14.03
N GLU A 14 -4.82 7.62 -14.98
CA GLU A 14 -4.84 6.18 -15.23
C GLU A 14 -4.20 5.41 -14.09
N VAL A 15 -3.07 5.89 -13.59
CA VAL A 15 -2.40 5.32 -12.41
C VAL A 15 -3.33 5.31 -11.22
N PHE A 16 -3.95 6.45 -10.93
CA PHE A 16 -4.89 6.57 -9.81
C PHE A 16 -6.04 5.58 -9.94
N LYS A 17 -6.69 5.56 -11.09
CA LYS A 17 -7.84 4.69 -11.37
C LYS A 17 -7.49 3.22 -11.17
N HIS A 18 -6.36 2.77 -11.72
CA HIS A 18 -5.94 1.38 -11.58
C HIS A 18 -5.49 1.05 -10.16
N ALA A 19 -4.72 1.94 -9.53
CA ALA A 19 -4.22 1.70 -8.17
C ALA A 19 -5.36 1.56 -7.17
N VAL A 20 -6.36 2.44 -7.20
CA VAL A 20 -7.49 2.40 -6.25
C VAL A 20 -8.42 1.22 -6.49
N THR A 21 -8.30 0.58 -7.64
CA THR A 21 -9.05 -0.64 -7.96
C THR A 21 -8.24 -1.89 -7.64
N ARG A 22 -7.00 -1.95 -8.10
CA ARG A 22 -6.16 -3.15 -8.01
C ARG A 22 -5.58 -3.41 -6.63
N MET A 23 -5.23 -2.35 -5.90
CA MET A 23 -4.66 -2.53 -4.57
C MET A 23 -5.66 -3.16 -3.58
N PRO A 24 -6.90 -2.67 -3.46
CA PRO A 24 -7.89 -3.34 -2.61
C PRO A 24 -8.17 -4.77 -3.05
N GLU A 25 -8.26 -5.02 -4.36
CA GLU A 25 -8.46 -6.38 -4.88
C GLU A 25 -7.33 -7.32 -4.46
N ALA A 26 -6.08 -6.87 -4.54
CA ALA A 26 -4.92 -7.66 -4.14
C ALA A 26 -4.96 -7.99 -2.65
N VAL A 27 -5.32 -7.03 -1.81
CA VAL A 27 -5.46 -7.24 -0.36
C VAL A 27 -6.56 -8.27 -0.07
N LEU A 28 -7.73 -8.10 -0.70
CA LEU A 28 -8.85 -9.04 -0.51
C LEU A 28 -8.49 -10.44 -0.99
N GLU A 29 -7.82 -10.54 -2.13
CA GLU A 29 -7.39 -11.82 -2.69
C GLU A 29 -6.46 -12.59 -1.74
N VAL A 30 -5.44 -11.92 -1.20
CA VAL A 30 -4.48 -12.57 -0.30
C VAL A 30 -5.11 -12.91 1.06
N LEU A 31 -6.04 -12.11 1.55
CA LEU A 31 -6.81 -12.41 2.75
C LEU A 31 -7.70 -13.63 2.53
N GLU A 32 -8.49 -13.62 1.46
CA GLU A 32 -9.42 -14.69 1.13
C GLU A 32 -8.68 -16.03 0.91
N ALA A 33 -7.54 -16.01 0.24
CA ALA A 33 -6.71 -17.20 0.03
C ALA A 33 -6.24 -17.84 1.33
N ASN A 34 -6.22 -17.07 2.42
CA ASN A 34 -5.83 -17.51 3.75
C ASN A 34 -7.02 -17.67 4.73
N GLY A 35 -8.24 -17.60 4.22
CA GLY A 35 -9.44 -17.72 5.05
C GLY A 35 -9.64 -16.56 6.01
N LEU A 36 -9.15 -15.37 5.66
CA LEU A 36 -9.18 -14.19 6.52
C LEU A 36 -10.03 -13.09 5.89
N ALA A 37 -10.49 -12.17 6.74
CA ALA A 37 -11.27 -11.00 6.35
C ALA A 37 -10.49 -9.71 6.68
N THR A 38 -10.95 -8.57 6.17
CA THR A 38 -10.37 -7.27 6.47
C THR A 38 -10.37 -6.95 7.96
N THR A 39 -11.37 -7.45 8.70
CA THR A 39 -11.46 -7.28 10.15
C THR A 39 -10.36 -8.00 10.91
N ASP A 40 -9.71 -9.00 10.30
CA ASP A 40 -8.59 -9.73 10.89
C ASP A 40 -7.26 -8.97 10.74
N LEU A 41 -7.22 -7.97 9.86
CA LEU A 41 -6.01 -7.23 9.53
C LEU A 41 -5.72 -6.18 10.60
N ASP A 42 -4.54 -6.28 11.20
CA ASP A 42 -4.11 -5.33 12.23
C ASP A 42 -3.44 -4.09 11.64
N LEU A 43 -2.70 -4.24 10.53
CA LEU A 43 -2.03 -3.12 9.90
C LEU A 43 -1.90 -3.34 8.39
N LEU A 44 -2.27 -2.30 7.62
CA LEU A 44 -2.01 -2.21 6.19
C LEU A 44 -0.85 -1.25 5.95
N VAL A 45 0.14 -1.69 5.20
CA VAL A 45 1.31 -0.88 4.82
C VAL A 45 1.31 -0.76 3.29
N PRO A 46 0.66 0.27 2.76
CA PRO A 46 0.66 0.49 1.31
C PRO A 46 1.93 1.19 0.85
N HIS A 47 2.31 0.95 -0.39
CA HIS A 47 3.34 1.74 -1.06
C HIS A 47 2.98 3.22 -0.99
N GLN A 48 3.94 4.05 -0.60
CA GLN A 48 3.75 5.49 -0.38
C GLN A 48 4.00 6.28 -1.67
N ALA A 49 3.09 6.14 -2.64
CA ALA A 49 3.19 6.84 -3.92
C ALA A 49 2.41 8.16 -3.91
N ASN A 50 1.23 8.15 -3.31
CA ASN A 50 0.29 9.27 -3.30
C ASN A 50 -0.68 9.06 -2.14
N LEU A 51 -0.82 10.07 -1.29
CA LEU A 51 -1.70 9.98 -0.12
C LEU A 51 -3.17 9.71 -0.50
N ARG A 52 -3.62 10.30 -1.60
CA ARG A 52 -5.00 10.10 -2.08
C ARG A 52 -5.27 8.64 -2.47
N ILE A 53 -4.28 7.98 -3.05
CA ILE A 53 -4.37 6.54 -3.38
C ILE A 53 -4.52 5.73 -2.09
N SER A 54 -3.63 5.95 -1.14
CA SER A 54 -3.67 5.28 0.17
C SER A 54 -5.01 5.46 0.86
N GLN A 55 -5.52 6.68 0.90
CA GLN A 55 -6.79 7.01 1.54
C GLN A 55 -7.97 6.32 0.86
N MET A 56 -7.96 6.25 -0.47
CA MET A 56 -9.02 5.59 -1.22
C MET A 56 -8.99 4.07 -1.02
N VAL A 57 -7.80 3.48 -1.02
CA VAL A 57 -7.60 2.05 -0.72
C VAL A 57 -8.13 1.74 0.68
N GLN A 58 -7.76 2.57 1.66
CA GLN A 58 -8.24 2.46 3.04
C GLN A 58 -9.77 2.48 3.12
N ARG A 59 -10.41 3.42 2.44
CA ARG A 59 -11.87 3.53 2.42
C ARG A 59 -12.54 2.31 1.80
N ARG A 60 -12.01 1.83 0.69
CA ARG A 60 -12.56 0.65 0.00
C ARG A 60 -12.43 -0.62 0.83
N LEU A 61 -11.42 -0.71 1.66
CA LEU A 61 -11.23 -1.84 2.57
C LEU A 61 -11.95 -1.67 3.91
N GLY A 62 -12.51 -0.48 4.16
CA GLY A 62 -13.21 -0.20 5.41
C GLY A 62 -12.31 -0.16 6.63
N LEU A 63 -11.04 0.22 6.45
CA LEU A 63 -10.05 0.24 7.53
C LEU A 63 -10.01 1.62 8.22
N PRO A 64 -9.93 1.66 9.56
CA PRO A 64 -9.73 2.92 10.29
C PRO A 64 -8.28 3.42 10.16
N ASP A 65 -8.05 4.68 10.47
CA ASP A 65 -6.75 5.34 10.32
C ASP A 65 -5.63 4.63 11.09
N GLU A 66 -5.93 4.13 12.28
CA GLU A 66 -4.94 3.46 13.12
C GLU A 66 -4.45 2.13 12.55
N ARG A 67 -5.12 1.60 11.53
CA ARG A 67 -4.74 0.34 10.87
C ARG A 67 -4.07 0.53 9.53
N VAL A 68 -3.77 1.77 9.15
CA VAL A 68 -3.08 2.08 7.88
C VAL A 68 -1.90 2.99 8.13
N VAL A 69 -0.76 2.68 7.55
CA VAL A 69 0.44 3.52 7.65
C VAL A 69 0.45 4.52 6.49
N ASN A 70 0.55 5.80 6.82
CA ASN A 70 0.72 6.87 5.85
C ASN A 70 1.85 7.79 6.34
N ASN A 71 3.01 7.74 5.68
CA ASN A 71 4.16 8.58 6.03
C ASN A 71 4.77 9.31 4.83
N ILE A 72 4.02 9.37 3.72
CA ILE A 72 4.50 10.02 2.50
C ILE A 72 4.83 11.50 2.72
N GLU A 73 4.14 12.15 3.65
CA GLU A 73 4.39 13.56 3.99
C GLU A 73 5.78 13.77 4.58
N LYS A 74 6.34 12.75 5.24
CA LYS A 74 7.69 12.80 5.81
C LYS A 74 8.77 12.50 4.80
N TYR A 75 8.58 11.44 4.01
CA TYR A 75 9.66 10.83 3.21
C TYR A 75 9.42 10.95 1.70
N GLY A 76 8.20 11.27 1.27
CA GLY A 76 7.83 11.26 -0.13
C GLY A 76 7.79 9.83 -0.68
N ASN A 77 7.81 9.74 -2.01
CA ASN A 77 7.86 8.46 -2.69
C ASN A 77 9.32 8.03 -2.87
N THR A 78 9.76 7.10 -2.03
CA THR A 78 11.12 6.53 -2.06
C THR A 78 11.18 5.24 -2.87
N THR A 79 10.27 5.06 -3.82
CA THR A 79 10.17 3.90 -4.72
C THR A 79 10.07 2.58 -3.94
N ALA A 80 10.93 1.60 -4.20
CA ALA A 80 10.89 0.29 -3.54
C ALA A 80 11.13 0.36 -2.02
N ALA A 81 11.73 1.44 -1.52
CA ALA A 81 11.99 1.62 -0.10
C ALA A 81 10.78 2.10 0.71
N THR A 82 9.67 2.51 0.07
CA THR A 82 8.52 3.08 0.79
C THR A 82 7.91 2.11 1.80
N ILE A 83 7.71 0.86 1.42
CA ILE A 83 7.13 -0.15 2.31
C ILE A 83 8.08 -0.49 3.46
N PRO A 84 9.35 -0.83 3.25
CA PRO A 84 10.28 -1.08 4.35
C PRO A 84 10.41 0.10 5.31
N ILE A 85 10.47 1.33 4.82
CA ILE A 85 10.55 2.53 5.68
C ILE A 85 9.26 2.68 6.50
N ALA A 86 8.11 2.55 5.86
CA ALA A 86 6.82 2.68 6.54
C ALA A 86 6.65 1.59 7.61
N LEU A 87 7.02 0.36 7.30
CA LEU A 87 6.95 -0.76 8.24
C LEU A 87 7.91 -0.54 9.42
N ALA A 88 9.16 -0.15 9.15
CA ALA A 88 10.14 0.11 10.20
C ALA A 88 9.68 1.23 11.14
N GLU A 89 9.09 2.29 10.59
CA GLU A 89 8.54 3.38 11.39
C GLU A 89 7.38 2.90 12.26
N ALA A 90 6.46 2.13 11.70
CA ALA A 90 5.33 1.56 12.43
C ALA A 90 5.78 0.65 13.58
N VAL A 91 6.82 -0.15 13.37
CA VAL A 91 7.42 -0.99 14.42
C VAL A 91 7.99 -0.14 15.54
N ARG A 92 8.75 0.90 15.20
CA ARG A 92 9.35 1.81 16.19
C ARG A 92 8.31 2.57 16.99
N GLU A 93 7.18 2.90 16.37
CA GLU A 93 6.06 3.59 17.03
C GLU A 93 5.18 2.67 17.88
N GLY A 94 5.48 1.37 17.92
CA GLY A 94 4.69 0.39 18.67
C GLY A 94 3.36 0.03 18.01
N ARG A 95 3.21 0.29 16.72
CA ARG A 95 1.98 -0.01 15.97
C ARG A 95 1.89 -1.46 15.52
N VAL A 96 2.96 -2.21 15.62
CA VAL A 96 3.02 -3.63 15.24
C VAL A 96 3.46 -4.43 16.43
N ASN A 97 2.65 -5.38 16.85
CA ASN A 97 2.92 -6.26 17.96
C ASN A 97 3.09 -7.70 17.49
N ARG A 98 3.81 -8.49 18.25
CA ARG A 98 4.01 -9.90 17.92
C ARG A 98 2.67 -10.62 17.79
N GLY A 99 2.48 -11.32 16.68
CA GLY A 99 1.23 -12.01 16.36
C GLY A 99 0.28 -11.20 15.49
N ASP A 100 0.55 -9.92 15.27
CA ASP A 100 -0.29 -9.09 14.41
C ASP A 100 -0.26 -9.57 12.95
N LEU A 101 -1.38 -9.40 12.28
CA LEU A 101 -1.50 -9.64 10.84
C LEU A 101 -1.23 -8.34 10.10
N VAL A 102 -0.15 -8.33 9.31
CA VAL A 102 0.29 -7.16 8.54
C VAL A 102 0.15 -7.47 7.06
N CYS A 103 -0.45 -6.56 6.30
CA CYS A 103 -0.53 -6.67 4.84
C CYS A 103 0.30 -5.58 4.19
N LEU A 104 1.19 -5.97 3.28
CA LEU A 104 1.93 -5.06 2.42
C LEU A 104 1.25 -5.04 1.07
N VAL A 105 1.05 -3.87 0.48
CA VAL A 105 0.42 -3.75 -0.84
C VAL A 105 1.07 -2.66 -1.67
N ALA A 106 1.29 -2.93 -2.93
CA ALA A 106 1.91 -2.00 -3.86
C ALA A 106 1.28 -2.05 -5.24
N PHE A 107 1.44 -0.95 -5.94
CA PHE A 107 1.08 -0.79 -7.35
C PHE A 107 2.16 0.05 -8.02
N GLY A 108 2.58 -0.34 -9.20
CA GLY A 108 3.65 0.37 -9.90
C GLY A 108 3.52 0.31 -11.41
N SER A 109 4.57 0.86 -12.04
CA SER A 109 4.68 0.87 -13.52
C SER A 109 4.58 -0.54 -14.07
N GLY A 110 3.92 -0.63 -15.20
CA GLY A 110 3.91 -1.94 -15.79
C GLY A 110 2.59 -2.27 -16.52
N PHE A 111 1.32 -2.14 -16.04
CA PHE A 111 1.14 -1.99 -14.59
C PHE A 111 1.40 -3.31 -13.87
N THR A 112 1.92 -3.22 -12.68
CA THR A 112 2.11 -4.39 -11.81
C THR A 112 1.63 -4.07 -10.39
N TRP A 113 1.08 -5.06 -9.70
CA TRP A 113 0.59 -4.90 -8.34
C TRP A 113 0.67 -6.20 -7.58
N GLY A 114 0.64 -6.12 -6.28
CA GLY A 114 0.66 -7.31 -5.43
C GLY A 114 0.46 -6.98 -3.97
N ALA A 115 0.15 -8.01 -3.22
CA ALA A 115 0.02 -7.92 -1.76
C ALA A 115 0.67 -9.13 -1.10
N SER A 116 1.11 -8.92 0.13
CA SER A 116 1.75 -9.97 0.94
C SER A 116 1.21 -9.90 2.36
N LEU A 117 0.85 -11.03 2.95
CA LEU A 117 0.47 -11.12 4.35
C LEU A 117 1.65 -11.61 5.18
N ILE A 118 1.83 -11.00 6.34
CA ILE A 118 2.86 -11.36 7.30
C ILE A 118 2.19 -11.54 8.67
N ARG A 119 2.44 -12.67 9.32
CA ARG A 119 2.16 -12.82 10.75
C ARG A 119 3.42 -12.37 11.49
N TRP A 120 3.32 -11.26 12.17
CA TRP A 120 4.47 -10.60 12.80
C TRP A 120 5.08 -11.36 13.98
#